data_7babefd5797e6dd106458a07383528a3
#
_entry.id   7babefd5797e6dd106458a07383528a3
#
_cell.length_a   1.000
_cell.length_b   1.000
_cell.length_c   1.000
_cell.angle_alpha   90.00
_cell.angle_beta   90.00
_cell.angle_gamma   90.00
#
_symmetry.space_group_name_H-M   'P 1'
#
loop_
_entity.id
_entity.type
_entity.pdbx_description
1 polymer ?
#
loop_
_entity_poly.entity_id
_entity_poly.type
_entity_poly.pdbx_seq_one_letter_code
_entity_poly.pdbx_strand_id
1 'polypeptide(L)'
;DLVDAAAIRRVAGESAIPEARRPVERVYLEPANALAYPPALRAILDADLILAGPGSLFTSVLPNLLVDDITRAIRASNALKLYVCNVATQIGETEGFTLGDHVAAIERHTGPGLFPFVLANDNLTQPPQADWNFAQVALTTPPDADYQVITADVVDEQRPWRHNPAKLARALMAWYEQRETQ
;
A
#
# COMPACT_ATOMS: atom_id res chain seq x y z
N ASP A 1 -18.28 9.25 -33.71
CA ASP A 1 -17.99 7.89 -33.21
C ASP A 1 -17.77 8.01 -31.71
N LEU A 2 -18.77 7.57 -30.95
CA LEU A 2 -18.74 7.55 -29.51
C LEU A 2 -17.70 6.50 -29.07
N VAL A 3 -16.61 6.94 -28.49
CA VAL A 3 -15.67 6.06 -27.78
C VAL A 3 -16.49 5.38 -26.69
N ASP A 4 -16.63 4.08 -26.82
CA ASP A 4 -17.27 3.21 -25.83
C ASP A 4 -16.53 3.39 -24.51
N ALA A 5 -17.10 4.16 -23.59
CA ALA A 5 -16.57 4.32 -22.25
C ALA A 5 -16.51 2.92 -21.67
N ALA A 6 -15.30 2.40 -21.44
CA ALA A 6 -15.05 1.04 -21.01
C ALA A 6 -15.98 0.73 -19.83
N ALA A 7 -16.98 -0.11 -20.06
CA ALA A 7 -18.01 -0.38 -19.07
C ALA A 7 -17.36 -0.86 -17.78
N ILE A 8 -17.55 -0.12 -16.68
CA ILE A 8 -17.07 -0.50 -15.34
C ILE A 8 -17.65 -1.89 -15.07
N ARG A 9 -16.76 -2.87 -14.87
CA ARG A 9 -17.14 -4.25 -14.60
C ARG A 9 -16.85 -4.57 -13.14
N ARG A 10 -17.86 -5.02 -12.43
CA ARG A 10 -17.68 -5.56 -11.07
C ARG A 10 -17.09 -6.96 -11.17
N VAL A 11 -16.04 -7.20 -10.40
CA VAL A 11 -15.39 -8.50 -10.21
C VAL A 11 -15.54 -8.88 -8.74
N ALA A 12 -15.99 -10.09 -8.45
CA ALA A 12 -16.17 -10.60 -7.10
C ALA A 12 -15.11 -11.68 -6.79
N GLY A 13 -14.52 -11.58 -5.61
CA GLY A 13 -13.49 -12.50 -5.12
C GLY A 13 -12.08 -11.97 -5.32
N GLU A 14 -11.26 -12.09 -4.28
CA GLU A 14 -9.88 -11.58 -4.21
C GLU A 14 -9.03 -12.08 -5.40
N SER A 15 -9.03 -13.37 -5.64
CA SER A 15 -8.25 -14.01 -6.70
C SER A 15 -8.67 -13.62 -8.12
N ALA A 16 -9.93 -13.22 -8.31
CA ALA A 16 -10.44 -12.83 -9.62
C ALA A 16 -10.03 -11.40 -10.03
N ILE A 17 -9.60 -10.55 -9.08
CA ILE A 17 -9.18 -9.17 -9.36
C ILE A 17 -7.95 -9.16 -10.30
N PRO A 18 -6.81 -9.77 -9.97
CA PRO A 18 -5.65 -9.77 -10.86
C PRO A 18 -5.90 -10.54 -12.17
N GLU A 19 -6.76 -11.57 -12.15
CA GLU A 19 -7.12 -12.33 -13.35
C GLU A 19 -7.90 -11.50 -14.38
N ALA A 20 -8.63 -10.47 -13.92
CA ALA A 20 -9.36 -9.58 -14.80
C ALA A 20 -8.44 -8.74 -15.72
N ARG A 21 -7.15 -8.59 -15.37
CA ARG A 21 -6.12 -7.85 -16.12
C ARG A 21 -6.60 -6.49 -16.60
N ARG A 22 -7.28 -5.75 -15.73
CA ARG A 22 -7.79 -4.40 -15.97
C ARG A 22 -7.42 -3.49 -14.80
N PRO A 23 -7.22 -2.18 -15.03
CA PRO A 23 -7.02 -1.24 -13.95
C PRO A 23 -8.13 -1.35 -12.91
N VAL A 24 -7.76 -1.42 -11.64
CA VAL A 24 -8.70 -1.43 -10.53
C VAL A 24 -9.01 0.02 -10.16
N GLU A 25 -10.26 0.42 -10.31
CA GLU A 25 -10.71 1.75 -9.92
C GLU A 25 -11.02 1.81 -8.43
N ARG A 26 -11.74 0.82 -7.93
CA ARG A 26 -12.19 0.75 -6.53
C ARG A 26 -12.43 -0.68 -6.08
N VAL A 27 -12.16 -0.94 -4.80
CA VAL A 27 -12.52 -2.19 -4.13
C VAL A 27 -13.49 -1.92 -2.98
N TYR A 28 -14.32 -2.91 -2.67
CA TYR A 28 -15.28 -2.87 -1.56
C TYR A 28 -15.37 -4.22 -0.88
N LEU A 29 -15.80 -4.22 0.37
CA LEU A 29 -16.12 -5.44 1.09
C LEU A 29 -17.55 -5.88 0.78
N GLU A 30 -17.78 -7.18 0.79
CA GLU A 30 -19.09 -7.78 0.77
C GLU A 30 -19.17 -8.86 1.86
N PRO A 31 -19.93 -8.65 2.94
CA PRO A 31 -20.80 -7.50 3.19
C PRO A 31 -20.05 -6.19 3.50
N ALA A 32 -20.61 -5.04 3.10
CA ALA A 32 -20.00 -3.74 3.28
C ALA A 32 -19.83 -3.33 4.76
N ASN A 33 -20.65 -3.91 5.66
CA ASN A 33 -20.64 -3.64 7.09
C ASN A 33 -19.89 -4.72 7.89
N ALA A 34 -18.80 -5.26 7.33
CA ALA A 34 -17.97 -6.22 8.04
C ALA A 34 -17.47 -5.61 9.37
N LEU A 35 -17.72 -6.34 10.47
CA LEU A 35 -17.29 -5.91 11.80
C LEU A 35 -15.81 -6.25 12.01
N ALA A 36 -15.10 -5.35 12.66
CA ALA A 36 -13.73 -5.62 13.07
C ALA A 36 -13.69 -6.62 14.24
N TYR A 37 -12.66 -7.45 14.25
CA TYR A 37 -12.36 -8.32 15.39
C TYR A 37 -11.94 -7.47 16.60
N PRO A 38 -12.67 -7.49 17.75
CA PRO A 38 -12.42 -6.57 18.84
C PRO A 38 -10.98 -6.57 19.40
N PRO A 39 -10.28 -7.73 19.50
CA PRO A 39 -8.87 -7.71 19.89
C PRO A 39 -7.96 -6.97 18.91
N ALA A 40 -8.28 -6.95 17.60
CA ALA A 40 -7.50 -6.17 16.62
C ALA A 40 -7.65 -4.67 16.86
N LEU A 41 -8.86 -4.19 17.18
CA LEU A 41 -9.07 -2.78 17.53
C LEU A 41 -8.27 -2.37 18.77
N ARG A 42 -8.23 -3.24 19.79
CA ARG A 42 -7.43 -2.99 20.99
C ARG A 42 -5.94 -2.92 20.65
N ALA A 43 -5.43 -3.89 19.89
CA ALA A 43 -4.03 -3.91 19.46
C ALA A 43 -3.63 -2.65 18.67
N ILE A 44 -4.53 -2.13 17.80
CA ILE A 44 -4.30 -0.90 17.05
C ILE A 44 -4.25 0.32 17.99
N LEU A 45 -5.16 0.39 18.97
CA LEU A 45 -5.23 1.52 19.89
C LEU A 45 -4.06 1.55 20.88
N ASP A 46 -3.54 0.38 21.28
CA ASP A 46 -2.44 0.21 22.22
C ASP A 46 -1.05 0.19 21.52
N ALA A 47 -0.99 0.28 20.19
CA ALA A 47 0.25 0.23 19.45
C ALA A 47 1.06 1.54 19.55
N ASP A 48 2.37 1.42 19.53
CA ASP A 48 3.32 2.54 19.35
C ASP A 48 3.61 2.78 17.84
N LEU A 49 3.53 1.73 17.04
CA LEU A 49 3.76 1.77 15.60
C LEU A 49 2.71 0.94 14.86
N ILE A 50 2.08 1.55 13.86
CA ILE A 50 1.14 0.89 12.95
C ILE A 50 1.76 0.86 11.55
N LEU A 51 1.90 -0.34 11.00
CA LEU A 51 2.40 -0.57 9.66
C LEU A 51 1.28 -1.10 8.76
N ALA A 52 1.05 -0.45 7.63
CA ALA A 52 0.22 -0.98 6.56
C ALA A 52 1.12 -1.58 5.46
N GLY A 53 1.01 -2.87 5.25
CA GLY A 53 1.87 -3.59 4.29
C GLY A 53 3.17 -4.14 4.92
N PRO A 54 4.09 -4.69 4.09
CA PRO A 54 3.92 -4.83 2.63
C PRO A 54 2.85 -5.86 2.26
N GLY A 55 2.25 -5.66 1.10
CA GLY A 55 1.22 -6.56 0.56
C GLY A 55 0.60 -5.99 -0.71
N SER A 56 -0.12 -6.80 -1.48
CA SER A 56 -0.87 -6.32 -2.63
C SER A 56 -1.84 -5.22 -2.23
N LEU A 57 -1.81 -4.11 -2.94
CA LEU A 57 -2.55 -2.91 -2.55
C LEU A 57 -4.06 -3.18 -2.47
N PHE A 58 -4.65 -3.72 -3.55
CA PHE A 58 -6.10 -3.90 -3.67
C PHE A 58 -6.61 -5.20 -3.04
N THR A 59 -5.76 -6.22 -2.92
CA THR A 59 -6.19 -7.54 -2.44
C THR A 59 -5.70 -7.88 -1.02
N SER A 60 -4.74 -7.12 -0.47
CA SER A 60 -4.24 -7.36 0.89
C SER A 60 -4.33 -6.12 1.80
N VAL A 61 -3.84 -4.96 1.36
CA VAL A 61 -3.80 -3.76 2.21
C VAL A 61 -5.20 -3.14 2.33
N LEU A 62 -5.82 -2.78 1.22
CA LEU A 62 -7.11 -2.10 1.21
C LEU A 62 -8.25 -2.89 1.85
N PRO A 63 -8.39 -4.21 1.68
CA PRO A 63 -9.47 -4.95 2.35
C PRO A 63 -9.48 -4.81 3.87
N ASN A 64 -8.31 -4.72 4.51
CA ASN A 64 -8.23 -4.47 5.95
C ASN A 64 -8.65 -3.03 6.29
N LEU A 65 -8.25 -2.06 5.48
CA LEU A 65 -8.58 -0.65 5.68
C LEU A 65 -10.05 -0.32 5.35
N LEU A 66 -10.72 -1.15 4.57
CA LEU A 66 -12.14 -1.01 4.26
C LEU A 66 -13.06 -1.47 5.40
N VAL A 67 -12.54 -2.13 6.42
CA VAL A 67 -13.28 -2.36 7.66
C VAL A 67 -13.31 -1.05 8.43
N ASP A 68 -14.45 -0.38 8.47
CA ASP A 68 -14.61 0.97 9.02
C ASP A 68 -14.05 1.11 10.44
N ASP A 69 -14.27 0.13 11.30
CA ASP A 69 -13.77 0.14 12.68
C ASP A 69 -12.24 0.13 12.72
N ILE A 70 -11.57 -0.60 11.81
CA ILE A 70 -10.10 -0.63 11.70
C ILE A 70 -9.57 0.74 11.33
N THR A 71 -10.10 1.36 10.29
CA THR A 71 -9.65 2.69 9.84
C THR A 71 -9.92 3.76 10.90
N ARG A 72 -11.07 3.69 11.60
CA ARG A 72 -11.37 4.58 12.72
C ARG A 72 -10.39 4.38 13.88
N ALA A 73 -10.06 3.15 14.23
CA ALA A 73 -9.09 2.85 15.29
C ALA A 73 -7.68 3.35 14.91
N ILE A 74 -7.23 3.15 13.66
CA ILE A 74 -5.95 3.68 13.17
C ILE A 74 -5.93 5.21 13.30
N ARG A 75 -6.99 5.91 12.91
CA ARG A 75 -7.08 7.38 13.03
C ARG A 75 -7.04 7.84 14.48
N ALA A 76 -7.71 7.13 15.38
CA ALA A 76 -7.80 7.47 16.81
C ALA A 76 -6.54 7.13 17.60
N SER A 77 -5.72 6.20 17.13
CA SER A 77 -4.47 5.80 17.78
C SER A 77 -3.44 6.94 17.75
N ASN A 78 -2.64 7.06 18.81
CA ASN A 78 -1.48 7.96 18.90
C ASN A 78 -0.21 7.37 18.28
N ALA A 79 -0.25 6.13 17.79
CA ALA A 79 0.89 5.44 17.17
C ALA A 79 1.46 6.22 15.98
N LEU A 80 2.74 6.05 15.72
CA LEU A 80 3.31 6.38 14.42
C LEU A 80 2.68 5.48 13.35
N LYS A 81 2.27 6.06 12.22
CA LYS A 81 1.55 5.36 11.16
C LYS A 81 2.33 5.43 9.87
N LEU A 82 2.72 4.27 9.34
CA LEU A 82 3.55 4.18 8.15
C LEU A 82 2.97 3.18 7.15
N TYR A 83 2.88 3.58 5.89
CA TYR A 83 2.59 2.68 4.78
C TYR A 83 3.89 2.19 4.15
N VAL A 84 4.02 0.88 3.96
CA VAL A 84 5.13 0.26 3.23
C VAL A 84 4.71 0.05 1.79
N CYS A 85 5.21 0.92 0.90
CA CYS A 85 4.89 0.83 -0.52
C CYS A 85 5.57 -0.38 -1.17
N ASN A 86 4.87 -1.01 -2.11
CA ASN A 86 5.42 -2.13 -2.86
C ASN A 86 6.69 -1.72 -3.61
N VAL A 87 7.66 -2.63 -3.71
CA VAL A 87 8.89 -2.40 -4.50
C VAL A 87 8.63 -2.51 -6.00
N ALA A 88 7.59 -3.24 -6.39
CA ALA A 88 7.24 -3.48 -7.77
C ALA A 88 5.73 -3.42 -7.99
N THR A 89 5.34 -3.04 -9.20
CA THR A 89 3.95 -3.05 -9.67
C THR A 89 3.45 -4.48 -9.87
N GLN A 90 2.14 -4.68 -9.82
CA GLN A 90 1.50 -5.97 -10.01
C GLN A 90 0.55 -5.91 -11.20
N ILE A 91 0.71 -6.82 -12.16
CA ILE A 91 -0.18 -6.93 -13.31
C ILE A 91 -1.61 -7.21 -12.84
N GLY A 92 -2.56 -6.46 -13.42
CA GLY A 92 -3.97 -6.58 -13.09
C GLY A 92 -4.38 -5.91 -11.78
N GLU A 93 -3.44 -5.28 -11.05
CA GLU A 93 -3.71 -4.47 -9.87
C GLU A 93 -3.12 -3.06 -9.98
N THR A 94 -1.80 -2.94 -9.90
CA THR A 94 -1.09 -1.65 -9.80
C THR A 94 -0.18 -1.40 -10.99
N GLU A 95 -0.50 -1.95 -12.14
CA GLU A 95 0.28 -1.76 -13.37
C GLU A 95 0.41 -0.28 -13.71
N GLY A 96 1.65 0.19 -13.85
CA GLY A 96 1.96 1.60 -14.12
C GLY A 96 1.85 2.55 -12.92
N PHE A 97 1.52 2.07 -11.73
CA PHE A 97 1.42 2.91 -10.53
C PHE A 97 2.78 3.42 -10.09
N THR A 98 2.82 4.70 -9.76
CA THR A 98 3.89 5.34 -8.99
C THR A 98 3.63 5.21 -7.49
N LEU A 99 4.58 5.67 -6.66
CA LEU A 99 4.37 5.80 -5.22
C LEU A 99 3.15 6.68 -4.91
N GLY A 100 3.03 7.81 -5.60
CA GLY A 100 1.88 8.70 -5.44
C GLY A 100 0.56 8.03 -5.77
N ASP A 101 0.50 7.19 -6.81
CA ASP A 101 -0.71 6.47 -7.18
C ASP A 101 -1.13 5.44 -6.11
N HIS A 102 -0.15 4.77 -5.45
CA HIS A 102 -0.43 3.87 -4.34
C HIS A 102 -1.06 4.60 -3.16
N VAL A 103 -0.49 5.75 -2.77
CA VAL A 103 -1.05 6.58 -1.68
C VAL A 103 -2.43 7.12 -2.06
N ALA A 104 -2.58 7.67 -3.26
CA ALA A 104 -3.86 8.18 -3.76
C ALA A 104 -4.94 7.09 -3.80
N ALA A 105 -4.58 5.84 -4.10
CA ALA A 105 -5.52 4.73 -4.03
C ALA A 105 -5.97 4.45 -2.58
N ILE A 106 -5.06 4.48 -1.60
CA ILE A 106 -5.42 4.33 -0.18
C ILE A 106 -6.35 5.48 0.24
N GLU A 107 -5.99 6.73 -0.05
CA GLU A 107 -6.77 7.91 0.33
C GLU A 107 -8.16 7.96 -0.31
N ARG A 108 -8.28 7.50 -1.54
CA ARG A 108 -9.58 7.38 -2.24
C ARG A 108 -10.56 6.44 -1.54
N HIS A 109 -10.03 5.44 -0.80
CA HIS A 109 -10.82 4.45 -0.09
C HIS A 109 -11.05 4.79 1.38
N THR A 110 -10.07 5.46 2.03
CA THR A 110 -10.08 5.70 3.48
C THR A 110 -10.23 7.17 3.87
N GLY A 111 -10.13 8.09 2.89
CA GLY A 111 -9.94 9.52 3.13
C GLY A 111 -8.47 9.88 3.38
N PRO A 112 -8.10 11.16 3.26
CA PRO A 112 -6.72 11.63 3.30
C PRO A 112 -6.06 11.46 4.68
N GLY A 113 -4.73 11.48 4.69
CA GLY A 113 -3.89 11.61 5.88
C GLY A 113 -3.92 10.41 6.83
N LEU A 114 -4.29 9.20 6.37
CA LEU A 114 -4.28 8.02 7.24
C LEU A 114 -2.85 7.58 7.60
N PHE A 115 -1.93 7.68 6.65
CA PHE A 115 -0.51 7.34 6.81
C PHE A 115 0.37 8.55 6.47
N PRO A 116 0.78 9.33 7.48
CA PRO A 116 1.64 10.51 7.27
C PRO A 116 3.07 10.13 6.85
N PHE A 117 3.44 8.86 6.92
CA PHE A 117 4.74 8.36 6.51
C PHE A 117 4.58 7.20 5.51
N VAL A 118 5.44 7.21 4.48
CA VAL A 118 5.49 6.18 3.45
C VAL A 118 6.92 5.72 3.26
N LEU A 119 7.19 4.43 3.46
CA LEU A 119 8.49 3.84 3.17
C LEU A 119 8.49 3.27 1.76
N ALA A 120 9.48 3.64 0.97
CA ALA A 120 9.65 3.20 -0.41
C ALA A 120 11.07 2.71 -0.69
N ASN A 121 11.20 1.80 -1.66
CA ASN A 121 12.50 1.31 -2.11
C ASN A 121 13.20 2.33 -2.99
N ASP A 122 14.47 2.67 -2.70
CA ASP A 122 15.30 3.55 -3.52
C ASP A 122 16.38 2.80 -4.33
N ASN A 123 16.52 1.50 -4.15
CA ASN A 123 17.40 0.69 -4.97
C ASN A 123 16.71 0.34 -6.30
N LEU A 124 16.90 1.20 -7.29
CA LEU A 124 16.39 1.04 -8.64
C LEU A 124 17.49 0.58 -9.62
N THR A 125 18.54 -0.04 -9.12
CA THR A 125 19.74 -0.36 -9.91
C THR A 125 19.57 -1.57 -10.82
N GLN A 126 18.56 -2.40 -10.62
CA GLN A 126 18.32 -3.54 -11.49
C GLN A 126 17.59 -3.10 -12.75
N PRO A 127 18.22 -3.25 -13.94
CA PRO A 127 17.54 -2.92 -15.18
C PRO A 127 16.33 -3.84 -15.38
N PRO A 128 15.21 -3.33 -15.91
CA PRO A 128 14.09 -4.17 -16.29
C PRO A 128 14.54 -5.27 -17.24
N GLN A 129 14.21 -6.51 -16.95
CA GLN A 129 14.46 -7.63 -17.87
C GLN A 129 13.23 -7.83 -18.73
N ALA A 130 13.44 -8.23 -20.00
CA ALA A 130 12.36 -8.33 -20.98
C ALA A 130 11.28 -9.37 -20.64
N ASP A 131 11.59 -10.31 -19.76
CA ASP A 131 10.70 -11.36 -19.27
C ASP A 131 10.01 -11.01 -17.94
N TRP A 132 10.30 -9.83 -17.35
CA TRP A 132 9.64 -9.41 -16.12
C TRP A 132 8.19 -8.99 -16.36
N ASN A 133 7.32 -9.60 -15.61
CA ASN A 133 5.90 -9.25 -15.58
C ASN A 133 5.59 -8.15 -14.55
N PHE A 134 6.57 -7.29 -14.22
CA PHE A 134 6.44 -6.20 -13.26
C PHE A 134 7.41 -5.06 -13.63
N ALA A 135 7.14 -3.87 -13.11
CA ALA A 135 8.07 -2.75 -13.12
C ALA A 135 8.36 -2.33 -11.68
N GLN A 136 9.54 -1.76 -11.43
CA GLN A 136 9.82 -1.14 -10.14
C GLN A 136 8.91 0.08 -9.96
N VAL A 137 8.42 0.30 -8.73
CA VAL A 137 7.56 1.45 -8.44
C VAL A 137 8.39 2.72 -8.49
N ALA A 138 8.02 3.65 -9.36
CA ALA A 138 8.67 4.95 -9.48
C ALA A 138 8.34 5.81 -8.24
N LEU A 139 9.34 6.53 -7.71
CA LEU A 139 9.22 7.39 -6.51
C LEU A 139 8.52 8.74 -6.79
N THR A 140 7.78 8.83 -7.87
CA THR A 140 7.04 10.04 -8.22
C THR A 140 5.88 10.27 -7.25
N THR A 141 5.81 11.48 -6.70
CA THR A 141 4.74 11.95 -5.80
C THR A 141 4.15 13.25 -6.30
N PRO A 142 2.90 13.59 -5.93
CA PRO A 142 2.37 14.91 -6.19
C PRO A 142 3.19 16.00 -5.48
N PRO A 143 3.29 17.23 -6.03
CA PRO A 143 4.04 18.32 -5.41
C PRO A 143 3.44 18.82 -4.09
N ASP A 144 2.17 18.58 -3.88
CA ASP A 144 1.37 18.94 -2.71
C ASP A 144 1.08 17.74 -1.78
N ALA A 145 1.89 16.67 -1.88
CA ALA A 145 1.74 15.51 -1.01
C ALA A 145 1.86 15.90 0.47
N ASP A 146 0.90 15.50 1.27
CA ASP A 146 0.83 15.77 2.72
C ASP A 146 1.45 14.66 3.58
N TYR A 147 2.22 13.76 2.96
CA TYR A 147 2.93 12.67 3.60
C TYR A 147 4.45 12.78 3.37
N GLN A 148 5.21 12.25 4.31
CA GLN A 148 6.68 12.19 4.23
C GLN A 148 7.13 10.85 3.64
N VAL A 149 7.93 10.88 2.58
CA VAL A 149 8.56 9.70 1.99
C VAL A 149 9.88 9.41 2.69
N ILE A 150 10.02 8.17 3.18
CA ILE A 150 11.26 7.59 3.69
C ILE A 150 11.77 6.63 2.63
N THR A 151 13.00 6.81 2.17
CA THR A 151 13.60 5.92 1.18
C THR A 151 14.68 5.05 1.80
N ALA A 152 14.76 3.79 1.38
CA ALA A 152 15.80 2.84 1.76
C ALA A 152 15.90 1.71 0.74
N ASP A 153 17.08 1.11 0.62
CA ASP A 153 17.22 -0.15 -0.09
C ASP A 153 16.53 -1.29 0.68
N VAL A 154 15.35 -1.67 0.23
CA VAL A 154 14.55 -2.74 0.84
C VAL A 154 14.21 -3.88 -0.13
N VAL A 155 14.77 -3.85 -1.35
CA VAL A 155 14.52 -4.88 -2.37
C VAL A 155 15.31 -6.16 -2.10
N ASP A 156 14.72 -7.29 -2.45
CA ASP A 156 15.40 -8.58 -2.54
C ASP A 156 16.02 -8.70 -3.94
N GLU A 157 17.36 -8.70 -4.04
CA GLU A 157 18.07 -8.73 -5.33
C GLU A 157 17.85 -10.04 -6.11
N GLN A 158 17.51 -11.14 -5.43
CA GLN A 158 17.20 -12.41 -6.08
C GLN A 158 15.74 -12.47 -6.55
N ARG A 159 14.89 -11.69 -5.95
CA ARG A 159 13.45 -11.59 -6.25
C ARG A 159 13.03 -10.12 -6.28
N PRO A 160 13.38 -9.37 -7.32
CA PRO A 160 13.25 -7.91 -7.35
C PRO A 160 11.80 -7.39 -7.26
N TRP A 161 10.82 -8.28 -7.28
CA TRP A 161 9.41 -7.97 -7.04
C TRP A 161 8.99 -8.08 -5.56
N ARG A 162 9.95 -8.37 -4.66
CA ARG A 162 9.70 -8.56 -3.22
C ARG A 162 10.63 -7.71 -2.37
N HIS A 163 10.15 -7.39 -1.17
CA HIS A 163 10.99 -6.86 -0.12
C HIS A 163 11.93 -7.93 0.43
N ASN A 164 13.15 -7.52 0.73
CA ASN A 164 14.04 -8.31 1.59
C ASN A 164 13.64 -8.07 3.06
N PRO A 165 13.21 -9.12 3.81
CA PRO A 165 12.69 -8.92 5.16
C PRO A 165 13.70 -8.29 6.12
N ALA A 166 14.98 -8.65 6.02
CA ALA A 166 16.03 -8.12 6.89
C ALA A 166 16.36 -6.65 6.60
N LYS A 167 16.39 -6.26 5.31
CA LYS A 167 16.59 -4.87 4.91
C LYS A 167 15.39 -4.01 5.36
N LEU A 168 14.17 -4.49 5.11
CA LEU A 168 12.95 -3.80 5.49
C LEU A 168 12.88 -3.59 7.01
N ALA A 169 13.12 -4.64 7.79
CA ALA A 169 13.10 -4.54 9.24
C ALA A 169 14.12 -3.52 9.76
N ARG A 170 15.35 -3.53 9.23
CA ARG A 170 16.39 -2.55 9.62
C ARG A 170 15.99 -1.12 9.27
N ALA A 171 15.44 -0.89 8.07
CA ALA A 171 15.00 0.43 7.64
C ALA A 171 13.88 0.97 8.53
N LEU A 172 12.90 0.13 8.85
CA LEU A 172 11.78 0.48 9.74
C LEU A 172 12.26 0.80 11.15
N MET A 173 13.10 -0.05 11.74
CA MET A 173 13.60 0.17 13.10
C MET A 173 14.49 1.40 13.20
N ALA A 174 15.40 1.61 12.25
CA ALA A 174 16.24 2.80 12.20
C ALA A 174 15.42 4.10 12.09
N TRP A 175 14.35 4.07 11.29
CA TRP A 175 13.43 5.20 11.18
C TRP A 175 12.64 5.42 12.48
N TYR A 176 12.14 4.36 13.11
CA TYR A 176 11.36 4.44 14.34
C TYR A 176 12.18 4.99 15.50
N GLU A 177 13.39 4.47 15.74
CA GLU A 177 14.30 4.90 16.81
C GLU A 177 14.67 6.38 16.70
N GLN A 178 14.83 6.92 15.50
CA GLN A 178 15.08 8.35 15.28
C GLN A 178 13.90 9.24 15.70
N ARG A 179 12.69 8.71 15.76
CA ARG A 179 11.48 9.45 16.12
C ARG A 179 11.17 9.41 17.62
N GLU A 180 11.55 8.36 18.32
CA GLU A 180 11.43 8.30 19.78
C GLU A 180 12.38 9.26 20.52
N THR A 181 13.43 9.71 19.84
CA THR A 181 14.46 10.60 20.41
C THR A 181 14.20 12.10 20.17
N GLN A 182 13.10 12.43 19.48
CA GLN A 182 12.66 13.81 19.21
C GLN A 182 11.42 14.20 20.01
#